data_3cd48418652cc4813609322ace8d9e54
#
_entry.id   3cd48418652cc4813609322ace8d9e54
#
_cell.length_a   1.000
_cell.length_b   1.000
_cell.length_c   1.000
_cell.angle_alpha   90.00
_cell.angle_beta   90.00
_cell.angle_gamma   90.00
#
_symmetry.space_group_name_H-M   'P 1'
#
loop_
_entity.id
_entity.type
_entity.pdbx_description
1 polymer ?
#
loop_
_entity_poly.entity_id
_entity_poly.type
_entity_poly.pdbx_seq_one_letter_code
_entity_poly.pdbx_strand_id
1 'polypeptide(L)'
;MSELTIDPATTALVLIDLQRGITAGQTVPNAAPDVIARAARLAAACRRRGMLVVLVRVDPGADGALFPRPQADQPRPPLTVTPEWTELVPELDRQRDDVVVTKHQPNAFYATDLEVHLGRRGIRTILLGGISTNVGVEATARAAHERGFEQVFIPDVMAAREVDLHEHSVRRIFPTLGRVRPLDVVLTALA
;
A
#
# COMPACT_ATOMS: atom_id res chain seq x y z
N MET A 1 -14.49 14.38 -15.84
CA MET A 1 -13.20 13.97 -15.23
C MET A 1 -12.24 13.72 -16.38
N SER A 2 -11.01 14.26 -16.34
CA SER A 2 -10.00 13.95 -17.36
C SER A 2 -9.70 12.45 -17.35
N GLU A 3 -9.48 11.91 -18.56
CA GLU A 3 -9.06 10.51 -18.76
C GLU A 3 -7.77 10.21 -17.96
N LEU A 4 -7.70 9.06 -17.32
CA LEU A 4 -6.51 8.64 -16.60
C LEU A 4 -5.47 8.11 -17.60
N THR A 5 -4.37 8.81 -17.73
CA THR A 5 -3.21 8.33 -18.49
C THR A 5 -2.14 7.83 -17.50
N ILE A 6 -1.60 6.64 -17.76
CA ILE A 6 -0.53 6.01 -17.00
C ILE A 6 0.65 5.78 -17.94
N ASP A 7 1.79 6.40 -17.63
CA ASP A 7 3.05 6.09 -18.31
C ASP A 7 3.76 4.96 -17.54
N PRO A 8 3.88 3.74 -18.10
CA PRO A 8 4.49 2.62 -17.41
C PRO A 8 5.94 2.84 -17.02
N ALA A 9 6.69 3.65 -17.78
CA ALA A 9 8.11 3.88 -17.52
C ALA A 9 8.36 4.73 -16.26
N THR A 10 7.41 5.60 -15.90
CA THR A 10 7.53 6.56 -14.79
C THR A 10 6.52 6.33 -13.68
N THR A 11 5.75 5.22 -13.75
CA THR A 11 4.73 4.87 -12.75
C THR A 11 5.09 3.56 -12.05
N ALA A 12 4.97 3.52 -10.72
CA ALA A 12 5.12 2.30 -9.93
C ALA A 12 3.81 1.93 -9.21
N LEU A 13 3.58 0.64 -9.04
CA LEU A 13 2.59 0.13 -8.10
C LEU A 13 3.24 -0.08 -6.74
N VAL A 14 2.65 0.47 -5.68
CA VAL A 14 3.08 0.29 -4.29
C VAL A 14 1.93 -0.29 -3.47
N LEU A 15 2.07 -1.53 -3.01
CA LEU A 15 1.08 -2.25 -2.21
C LEU A 15 1.55 -2.35 -0.76
N ILE A 16 0.74 -1.83 0.15
CA ILE A 16 1.07 -1.69 1.58
C ILE A 16 0.50 -2.86 2.37
N ASP A 17 1.40 -3.59 3.04
CA ASP A 17 1.13 -4.55 4.12
C ASP A 17 0.10 -5.66 3.77
N LEU A 18 0.08 -6.12 2.50
CA LEU A 18 -0.69 -7.29 2.11
C LEU A 18 0.09 -8.55 2.53
N GLN A 19 0.13 -8.79 3.85
CA GLN A 19 0.85 -9.85 4.54
C GLN A 19 -0.05 -10.59 5.54
N ARG A 20 0.29 -11.83 5.88
CA ARG A 20 -0.54 -12.73 6.67
C ARG A 20 -1.03 -12.09 7.98
N GLY A 21 -0.14 -11.48 8.76
CA GLY A 21 -0.50 -10.91 10.06
C GLY A 21 -1.42 -9.70 9.98
N ILE A 22 -1.38 -8.94 8.89
CA ILE A 22 -2.26 -7.78 8.68
C ILE A 22 -3.61 -8.22 8.11
N THR A 23 -3.62 -9.18 7.20
CA THR A 23 -4.83 -9.62 6.48
C THR A 23 -5.66 -10.66 7.22
N ALA A 24 -5.14 -11.25 8.32
CA ALA A 24 -5.81 -12.29 9.09
C ALA A 24 -7.08 -11.81 9.83
N GLY A 25 -7.20 -10.53 10.11
CA GLY A 25 -8.37 -9.98 10.83
C GLY A 25 -9.45 -9.46 9.90
N GLN A 26 -10.62 -9.20 10.48
CA GLN A 26 -11.73 -8.59 9.75
C GLN A 26 -11.34 -7.21 9.22
N THR A 27 -11.70 -6.92 7.98
CA THR A 27 -11.48 -5.63 7.30
C THR A 27 -12.73 -5.14 6.61
N VAL A 28 -12.86 -3.83 6.51
CA VAL A 28 -14.01 -3.11 5.93
C VAL A 28 -13.53 -1.91 5.12
N PRO A 29 -14.30 -1.39 4.17
CA PRO A 29 -15.53 -1.92 3.61
C PRO A 29 -15.31 -3.17 2.74
N ASN A 30 -14.05 -3.40 2.31
CA ASN A 30 -13.66 -4.55 1.51
C ASN A 30 -13.10 -5.65 2.44
N ALA A 31 -13.53 -6.89 2.25
CA ALA A 31 -12.92 -8.03 2.94
C ALA A 31 -11.47 -8.24 2.46
N ALA A 32 -10.57 -8.65 3.35
CA ALA A 32 -9.16 -8.84 3.01
C ALA A 32 -8.93 -9.78 1.81
N PRO A 33 -9.64 -10.92 1.66
CA PRO A 33 -9.51 -11.76 0.47
C PRO A 33 -9.85 -11.03 -0.84
N ASP A 34 -10.87 -10.16 -0.84
CA ASP A 34 -11.24 -9.39 -2.02
C ASP A 34 -10.19 -8.34 -2.36
N VAL A 35 -9.64 -7.65 -1.36
CA VAL A 35 -8.53 -6.71 -1.54
C VAL A 35 -7.33 -7.43 -2.15
N ILE A 36 -6.97 -8.60 -1.61
CA ILE A 36 -5.84 -9.40 -2.09
C ILE A 36 -6.06 -9.82 -3.55
N ALA A 37 -7.23 -10.37 -3.89
CA ALA A 37 -7.53 -10.81 -5.26
C ALA A 37 -7.47 -9.64 -6.27
N ARG A 38 -8.00 -8.47 -5.89
CA ARG A 38 -7.96 -7.26 -6.72
C ARG A 38 -6.54 -6.70 -6.84
N ALA A 39 -5.77 -6.70 -5.75
CA ALA A 39 -4.37 -6.28 -5.74
C ALA A 39 -3.49 -7.20 -6.61
N ALA A 40 -3.68 -8.51 -6.53
CA ALA A 40 -2.98 -9.48 -7.39
C ALA A 40 -3.27 -9.23 -8.87
N ARG A 41 -4.53 -8.98 -9.22
CA ARG A 41 -4.96 -8.65 -10.59
C ARG A 41 -4.34 -7.34 -11.09
N LEU A 42 -4.27 -6.32 -10.24
CA LEU A 42 -3.60 -5.05 -10.54
C LEU A 42 -2.09 -5.23 -10.72
N ALA A 43 -1.44 -5.96 -9.81
CA ALA A 43 -0.01 -6.24 -9.89
C ALA A 43 0.36 -7.00 -11.17
N ALA A 44 -0.44 -8.00 -11.56
CA ALA A 44 -0.26 -8.71 -12.82
C ALA A 44 -0.40 -7.77 -14.04
N ALA A 45 -1.35 -6.83 -14.03
CA ALA A 45 -1.50 -5.84 -15.10
C ALA A 45 -0.28 -4.91 -15.18
N CYS A 46 0.21 -4.40 -14.05
CA CYS A 46 1.41 -3.55 -13.98
C CYS A 46 2.65 -4.30 -14.48
N ARG A 47 2.85 -5.56 -14.07
CA ARG A 47 3.98 -6.39 -14.53
C ARG A 47 3.97 -6.62 -16.04
N ARG A 48 2.81 -6.88 -16.66
CA ARG A 48 2.68 -7.01 -18.11
C ARG A 48 3.10 -5.74 -18.87
N ARG A 49 2.98 -4.58 -18.25
CA ARG A 49 3.41 -3.29 -18.80
C ARG A 49 4.86 -2.92 -18.44
N GLY A 50 5.61 -3.82 -17.80
CA GLY A 50 7.00 -3.59 -17.38
C GLY A 50 7.14 -2.56 -16.26
N MET A 51 6.06 -2.25 -15.54
CA MET A 51 6.07 -1.30 -14.42
C MET A 51 6.80 -1.88 -13.22
N LEU A 52 7.39 -0.99 -12.41
CA LEU A 52 7.90 -1.35 -11.10
C LEU A 52 6.74 -1.72 -10.17
N VAL A 53 6.81 -2.91 -9.58
CA VAL A 53 5.91 -3.35 -8.51
C VAL A 53 6.70 -3.41 -7.20
N VAL A 54 6.22 -2.70 -6.19
CA VAL A 54 6.79 -2.66 -4.84
C VAL A 54 5.78 -3.26 -3.86
N LEU A 55 6.19 -4.31 -3.19
CA LEU A 55 5.43 -4.97 -2.14
C LEU A 55 6.02 -4.56 -0.80
N VAL A 56 5.29 -3.72 -0.07
CA VAL A 56 5.71 -3.25 1.24
C VAL A 56 5.15 -4.18 2.30
N ARG A 57 5.99 -4.57 3.24
CA ARG A 57 5.58 -5.30 4.44
C ARG A 57 6.06 -4.59 5.70
N VAL A 58 5.33 -4.73 6.79
CA VAL A 58 5.75 -4.25 8.11
C VAL A 58 6.28 -5.42 8.94
N ASP A 59 7.46 -5.23 9.53
CA ASP A 59 8.02 -6.15 10.49
C ASP A 59 8.03 -5.50 11.87
N PRO A 60 7.19 -5.98 12.79
CA PRO A 60 7.12 -5.42 14.15
C PRO A 60 8.30 -5.86 15.03
N GLY A 61 9.15 -6.79 14.57
CA GLY A 61 10.11 -7.47 15.40
C GLY A 61 9.45 -8.39 16.44
N ALA A 62 10.24 -9.04 17.27
CA ALA A 62 9.71 -9.88 18.36
C ALA A 62 8.82 -9.03 19.28
N ASP A 63 7.58 -9.50 19.50
CA ASP A 63 6.59 -8.85 20.37
C ASP A 63 6.36 -7.35 20.09
N GLY A 64 6.53 -6.93 18.86
CA GLY A 64 6.37 -5.53 18.45
C GLY A 64 7.49 -4.62 18.91
N ALA A 65 8.69 -5.15 19.20
CA ALA A 65 9.83 -4.40 19.74
C ALA A 65 10.32 -3.29 18.81
N LEU A 66 10.14 -3.45 17.49
CA LEU A 66 10.58 -2.47 16.49
C LEU A 66 9.54 -1.37 16.22
N PHE A 67 8.32 -1.52 16.73
CA PHE A 67 7.31 -0.45 16.59
C PHE A 67 7.61 0.73 17.51
N PRO A 68 7.32 1.98 17.05
CA PRO A 68 7.34 3.13 17.94
C PRO A 68 6.41 2.93 19.14
N ARG A 69 6.87 3.27 20.34
CA ARG A 69 6.13 3.11 21.61
C ARG A 69 5.95 4.45 22.33
N PRO A 70 5.28 5.44 21.72
CA PRO A 70 4.99 6.68 22.41
C PRO A 70 3.99 6.44 23.55
N GLN A 71 3.99 7.33 24.54
CA GLN A 71 2.89 7.41 25.48
C GLN A 71 1.67 7.96 24.74
N ALA A 72 0.64 7.16 24.59
CA ALA A 72 -0.57 7.51 23.87
C ALA A 72 -1.81 7.20 24.72
N ASP A 73 -2.88 7.96 24.52
CA ASP A 73 -4.16 7.75 25.22
C ASP A 73 -4.77 6.39 24.89
N GLN A 74 -4.51 5.91 23.66
CA GLN A 74 -4.90 4.57 23.20
C GLN A 74 -3.65 3.76 22.86
N PRO A 75 -3.07 3.03 23.83
CA PRO A 75 -1.90 2.21 23.58
C PRO A 75 -2.25 1.06 22.63
N ARG A 76 -1.28 0.64 21.82
CA ARG A 76 -1.46 -0.54 20.99
C ARG A 76 -1.74 -1.78 21.85
N PRO A 77 -2.68 -2.64 21.42
CA PRO A 77 -2.87 -3.92 22.07
C PRO A 77 -1.60 -4.79 21.93
N PRO A 78 -1.38 -5.75 22.83
CA PRO A 78 -0.31 -6.71 22.68
C PRO A 78 -0.40 -7.41 21.32
N LEU A 79 0.75 -7.60 20.68
CA LEU A 79 0.86 -8.22 19.37
C LEU A 79 1.64 -9.54 19.52
N THR A 80 1.00 -10.64 19.14
CA THR A 80 1.70 -11.92 18.97
C THR A 80 2.21 -12.02 17.54
N VAL A 81 3.52 -12.08 17.39
CA VAL A 81 4.18 -12.18 16.09
C VAL A 81 4.67 -13.61 15.89
N THR A 82 4.06 -14.31 14.92
CA THR A 82 4.56 -15.62 14.47
C THR A 82 5.57 -15.43 13.33
N PRO A 83 6.41 -16.42 13.00
CA PRO A 83 7.33 -16.33 11.85
C PRO A 83 6.61 -15.96 10.54
N GLU A 84 5.41 -16.48 10.34
CA GLU A 84 4.61 -16.25 9.13
C GLU A 84 3.92 -14.88 9.11
N TRP A 85 3.89 -14.18 10.24
CA TRP A 85 3.18 -12.91 10.39
C TRP A 85 3.63 -11.86 9.35
N THR A 86 4.93 -11.83 9.06
CA THR A 86 5.55 -10.88 8.12
C THR A 86 5.54 -11.36 6.66
N GLU A 87 5.09 -12.61 6.40
CA GLU A 87 5.05 -13.14 5.04
C GLU A 87 3.99 -12.43 4.21
N LEU A 88 4.38 -12.00 3.01
CA LEU A 88 3.44 -11.54 2.01
C LEU A 88 2.47 -12.66 1.66
N VAL A 89 1.21 -12.32 1.39
CA VAL A 89 0.22 -13.32 1.00
C VAL A 89 0.60 -13.92 -0.36
N PRO A 90 0.56 -15.27 -0.51
CA PRO A 90 1.04 -15.96 -1.72
C PRO A 90 0.23 -15.59 -2.97
N GLU A 91 -1.02 -15.17 -2.80
CA GLU A 91 -1.92 -14.78 -3.88
C GLU A 91 -1.41 -13.57 -4.68
N LEU A 92 -0.50 -12.76 -4.12
CA LEU A 92 0.14 -11.67 -4.85
C LEU A 92 1.08 -12.17 -5.96
N ASP A 93 1.36 -13.48 -5.99
CA ASP A 93 2.23 -14.11 -6.97
C ASP A 93 3.53 -13.32 -7.19
N ARG A 94 4.27 -13.09 -6.09
CA ARG A 94 5.49 -12.28 -6.11
C ARG A 94 6.45 -12.80 -7.16
N GLN A 95 6.86 -11.93 -8.07
CA GLN A 95 7.84 -12.21 -9.10
C GLN A 95 9.25 -11.80 -8.67
N ARG A 96 10.26 -12.33 -9.36
CA ARG A 96 11.69 -12.06 -9.08
C ARG A 96 12.04 -10.57 -9.15
N ASP A 97 11.41 -9.86 -10.08
CA ASP A 97 11.69 -8.44 -10.35
C ASP A 97 10.89 -7.49 -9.45
N ASP A 98 9.98 -8.03 -8.62
CA ASP A 98 9.28 -7.22 -7.64
C ASP A 98 10.22 -6.80 -6.52
N VAL A 99 10.15 -5.54 -6.14
CA VAL A 99 10.86 -5.02 -4.97
C VAL A 99 10.07 -5.31 -3.71
N VAL A 100 10.73 -5.84 -2.69
CA VAL A 100 10.14 -5.99 -1.35
C VAL A 100 10.80 -4.98 -0.43
N VAL A 101 9.98 -4.10 0.16
CA VAL A 101 10.41 -3.12 1.15
C VAL A 101 9.91 -3.53 2.52
N THR A 102 10.80 -3.61 3.51
CA THR A 102 10.43 -3.88 4.90
C THR A 102 10.51 -2.61 5.73
N LYS A 103 9.43 -2.29 6.44
CA LYS A 103 9.34 -1.12 7.33
C LYS A 103 9.01 -1.54 8.76
N HIS A 104 9.25 -0.67 9.72
CA HIS A 104 8.98 -0.89 11.15
C HIS A 104 7.98 0.14 11.73
N GLN A 105 7.35 0.95 10.88
CA GLN A 105 6.39 2.01 11.22
C GLN A 105 5.37 2.17 10.08
N PRO A 106 4.32 3.00 10.24
CA PRO A 106 3.29 3.15 9.21
C PRO A 106 3.79 3.62 7.86
N ASN A 107 4.63 4.66 7.82
CA ASN A 107 5.14 5.26 6.59
C ASN A 107 6.19 4.37 5.91
N ALA A 108 5.99 4.06 4.62
CA ALA A 108 6.89 3.21 3.86
C ALA A 108 8.18 3.90 3.38
N PHE A 109 8.27 5.23 3.44
CA PHE A 109 9.50 5.96 3.10
C PHE A 109 10.45 6.12 4.29
N TYR A 110 9.93 6.11 5.53
CA TYR A 110 10.77 6.37 6.68
C TYR A 110 11.69 5.20 7.00
N ALA A 111 13.00 5.45 7.01
CA ALA A 111 14.05 4.47 7.31
C ALA A 111 13.95 3.17 6.48
N THR A 112 13.62 3.32 5.19
CA THR A 112 13.58 2.23 4.20
C THR A 112 14.31 2.65 2.92
N ASP A 113 14.46 1.71 2.00
CA ASP A 113 15.03 1.92 0.68
C ASP A 113 14.00 2.21 -0.43
N LEU A 114 12.71 2.43 -0.08
CA LEU A 114 11.65 2.69 -1.06
C LEU A 114 12.01 3.84 -2.00
N GLU A 115 12.43 4.98 -1.45
CA GLU A 115 12.77 6.18 -2.25
C GLU A 115 13.93 5.91 -3.21
N VAL A 116 14.91 5.12 -2.79
CA VAL A 116 16.04 4.70 -3.64
C VAL A 116 15.57 3.86 -4.82
N HIS A 117 14.67 2.90 -4.61
CA HIS A 117 14.12 2.07 -5.67
C HIS A 117 13.30 2.88 -6.67
N LEU A 118 12.45 3.79 -6.18
CA LEU A 118 11.66 4.69 -7.02
C LEU A 118 12.57 5.64 -7.83
N GLY A 119 13.55 6.26 -7.17
CA GLY A 119 14.48 7.20 -7.79
C GLY A 119 15.36 6.57 -8.88
N ARG A 120 15.90 5.36 -8.64
CA ARG A 120 16.70 4.63 -9.64
C ARG A 120 15.96 4.31 -10.93
N ARG A 121 14.62 4.22 -10.86
CA ARG A 121 13.76 3.97 -12.02
C ARG A 121 13.10 5.22 -12.57
N GLY A 122 13.42 6.40 -12.05
CA GLY A 122 12.83 7.67 -12.48
C GLY A 122 11.32 7.76 -12.26
N ILE A 123 10.80 7.05 -11.24
CA ILE A 123 9.36 7.04 -10.93
C ILE A 123 8.91 8.42 -10.48
N ARG A 124 7.80 8.87 -11.02
CA ARG A 124 7.13 10.12 -10.69
C ARG A 124 5.70 9.93 -10.20
N THR A 125 5.08 8.83 -10.58
CA THR A 125 3.69 8.51 -10.21
C THR A 125 3.64 7.21 -9.41
N ILE A 126 2.82 7.17 -8.36
CA ILE A 126 2.59 5.99 -7.53
C ILE A 126 1.11 5.60 -7.63
N LEU A 127 0.85 4.36 -8.06
CA LEU A 127 -0.43 3.69 -7.83
C LEU A 127 -0.39 3.09 -6.43
N LEU A 128 -1.26 3.51 -5.52
CA LEU A 128 -1.18 3.15 -4.10
C LEU A 128 -2.44 2.42 -3.62
N GLY A 129 -2.23 1.33 -2.90
CA GLY A 129 -3.25 0.54 -2.23
C GLY A 129 -2.69 -0.29 -1.08
N GLY A 130 -3.53 -1.07 -0.42
CA GLY A 130 -3.14 -1.97 0.67
C GLY A 130 -3.97 -1.80 1.95
N ILE A 131 -3.52 -2.38 3.05
CA ILE A 131 -4.19 -2.42 4.37
C ILE A 131 -3.22 -1.96 5.47
N SER A 132 -3.59 -1.02 6.36
CA SER A 132 -4.88 -0.34 6.48
C SER A 132 -4.85 1.02 5.79
N THR A 133 -6.00 1.39 5.20
CA THR A 133 -6.19 2.65 4.48
C THR A 133 -5.74 3.87 5.29
N ASN A 134 -6.23 3.99 6.52
CA ASN A 134 -6.01 5.14 7.42
C ASN A 134 -4.68 5.07 8.20
N VAL A 135 -3.88 4.02 8.03
CA VAL A 135 -2.61 3.85 8.75
C VAL A 135 -1.45 3.82 7.75
N GLY A 136 -1.09 2.62 7.25
CA GLY A 136 0.07 2.44 6.38
C GLY A 136 -0.09 3.14 5.03
N VAL A 137 -1.27 3.05 4.41
CA VAL A 137 -1.53 3.68 3.11
C VAL A 137 -1.52 5.20 3.24
N GLU A 138 -2.27 5.78 4.20
CA GLU A 138 -2.34 7.23 4.37
C GLU A 138 -1.00 7.82 4.82
N ALA A 139 -0.29 7.19 5.76
CA ALA A 139 1.03 7.66 6.18
C ALA A 139 2.03 7.68 5.00
N THR A 140 1.99 6.65 4.14
CA THR A 140 2.82 6.59 2.94
C THR A 140 2.39 7.63 1.90
N ALA A 141 1.08 7.85 1.73
CA ALA A 141 0.54 8.85 0.81
C ALA A 141 0.99 10.27 1.16
N ARG A 142 0.93 10.65 2.43
CA ARG A 142 1.40 11.96 2.91
C ARG A 142 2.90 12.15 2.65
N ALA A 143 3.70 11.13 2.96
CA ALA A 143 5.13 11.16 2.73
C ALA A 143 5.52 11.19 1.24
N ALA A 144 4.75 10.52 0.37
CA ALA A 144 4.91 10.59 -1.07
C ALA A 144 4.59 11.99 -1.61
N HIS A 145 3.51 12.62 -1.11
CA HIS A 145 3.12 13.97 -1.48
C HIS A 145 4.21 14.99 -1.13
N GLU A 146 4.78 14.92 0.08
CA GLU A 146 5.87 15.79 0.52
C GLU A 146 7.14 15.65 -0.34
N ARG A 147 7.32 14.51 -1.01
CA ARG A 147 8.42 14.20 -1.93
C ARG A 147 8.12 14.56 -3.39
N GLY A 148 6.92 15.10 -3.66
CA GLY A 148 6.53 15.53 -4.99
C GLY A 148 6.06 14.41 -5.92
N PHE A 149 5.75 13.22 -5.39
CA PHE A 149 5.15 12.16 -6.21
C PHE A 149 3.69 12.47 -6.56
N GLU A 150 3.36 12.29 -7.84
CA GLU A 150 1.98 12.15 -8.27
C GLU A 150 1.39 10.85 -7.74
N GLN A 151 0.11 10.84 -7.34
CA GLN A 151 -0.49 9.66 -6.74
C GLN A 151 -1.85 9.32 -7.34
N VAL A 152 -2.11 8.03 -7.50
CA VAL A 152 -3.42 7.47 -7.82
C VAL A 152 -3.79 6.48 -6.73
N PHE A 153 -4.81 6.80 -5.96
CA PHE A 153 -5.35 5.97 -4.89
C PHE A 153 -6.45 5.07 -5.44
N ILE A 154 -6.40 3.78 -5.10
CA ILE A 154 -7.32 2.77 -5.65
C ILE A 154 -8.10 2.14 -4.49
N PRO A 155 -9.26 2.72 -4.07
CA PRO A 155 -10.00 2.26 -2.90
C PRO A 155 -10.44 0.79 -2.95
N ASP A 156 -10.64 0.24 -4.15
CA ASP A 156 -11.01 -1.17 -4.33
C ASP A 156 -9.93 -2.16 -3.84
N VAL A 157 -8.68 -1.71 -3.77
CA VAL A 157 -7.54 -2.49 -3.24
C VAL A 157 -7.10 -1.96 -1.88
N MET A 158 -8.04 -1.39 -1.12
CA MET A 158 -7.81 -0.88 0.23
C MET A 158 -8.89 -1.37 1.20
N ALA A 159 -8.52 -1.46 2.46
CA ALA A 159 -9.44 -1.67 3.57
C ALA A 159 -8.86 -1.14 4.88
N ALA A 160 -9.71 -0.97 5.89
CA ALA A 160 -9.34 -0.58 7.24
C ALA A 160 -10.01 -1.51 8.28
N ARG A 161 -9.85 -1.23 9.57
CA ARG A 161 -10.56 -1.95 10.63
C ARG A 161 -11.97 -1.38 10.87
N GLU A 162 -12.18 -0.11 10.51
CA GLU A 162 -13.43 0.60 10.69
C GLU A 162 -13.78 1.32 9.38
N VAL A 163 -15.08 1.35 9.03
CA VAL A 163 -15.57 1.92 7.76
C VAL A 163 -15.34 3.42 7.68
N ASP A 164 -15.66 4.12 8.75
CA ASP A 164 -15.53 5.58 8.83
C ASP A 164 -14.08 6.06 8.68
N LEU A 165 -13.11 5.31 9.21
CA LEU A 165 -11.68 5.59 9.05
C LEU A 165 -11.25 5.41 7.59
N HIS A 166 -11.71 4.33 6.91
CA HIS A 166 -11.48 4.14 5.49
C HIS A 166 -12.10 5.29 4.67
N GLU A 167 -13.38 5.58 4.92
CA GLU A 167 -14.10 6.62 4.17
C GLU A 167 -13.51 8.02 4.41
N HIS A 168 -13.06 8.32 5.63
CA HIS A 168 -12.39 9.59 5.91
C HIS A 168 -11.14 9.75 5.02
N SER A 169 -10.26 8.75 4.99
CA SER A 169 -9.05 8.81 4.16
C SER A 169 -9.40 8.95 2.68
N VAL A 170 -10.31 8.13 2.17
CA VAL A 170 -10.68 8.11 0.75
C VAL A 170 -11.38 9.38 0.29
N ARG A 171 -12.29 9.93 1.12
CA ARG A 171 -13.15 11.06 0.72
C ARG A 171 -12.58 12.42 1.10
N ARG A 172 -11.74 12.50 2.15
CA ARG A 172 -11.28 13.78 2.69
C ARG A 172 -9.78 14.01 2.52
N ILE A 173 -8.97 12.95 2.64
CA ILE A 173 -7.51 13.09 2.63
C ILE A 173 -6.95 12.86 1.23
N PHE A 174 -7.20 11.70 0.63
CA PHE A 174 -6.59 11.34 -0.66
C PHE A 174 -6.88 12.32 -1.81
N PRO A 175 -8.09 12.93 -1.93
CA PRO A 175 -8.34 13.92 -2.97
C PRO A 175 -7.47 15.18 -2.88
N THR A 176 -6.88 15.45 -1.70
CA THR A 176 -5.95 16.58 -1.51
C THR A 176 -4.49 16.20 -1.82
N LEU A 177 -4.20 14.90 -1.91
CA LEU A 177 -2.85 14.37 -2.12
C LEU A 177 -2.65 13.81 -3.54
N GLY A 178 -3.74 13.54 -4.27
CA GLY A 178 -3.68 12.95 -5.60
C GLY A 178 -5.06 12.61 -6.16
N ARG A 179 -5.10 11.67 -7.09
CA ARG A 179 -6.31 11.24 -7.80
C ARG A 179 -6.87 9.96 -7.21
N VAL A 180 -8.14 9.93 -6.85
CA VAL A 180 -8.84 8.71 -6.40
C VAL A 180 -9.55 8.11 -7.62
N ARG A 181 -9.24 6.85 -7.96
CA ARG A 181 -9.79 6.16 -9.12
C ARG A 181 -10.19 4.73 -8.76
N PRO A 182 -11.35 4.25 -9.26
CA PRO A 182 -11.71 2.84 -9.11
C PRO A 182 -10.76 1.95 -9.92
N LEU A 183 -10.68 0.69 -9.51
CA LEU A 183 -9.76 -0.29 -10.07
C LEU A 183 -9.97 -0.51 -11.58
N ASP A 184 -11.21 -0.56 -12.04
CA ASP A 184 -11.55 -0.76 -13.46
C ASP A 184 -11.02 0.37 -14.34
N VAL A 185 -11.09 1.62 -13.88
CA VAL A 185 -10.52 2.77 -14.58
C VAL A 185 -9.00 2.65 -14.70
N VAL A 186 -8.33 2.22 -13.62
CA VAL A 186 -6.87 2.01 -13.63
C VAL A 186 -6.50 0.85 -14.56
N LEU A 187 -7.24 -0.26 -14.50
CA LEU A 187 -6.99 -1.41 -15.38
C LEU A 187 -7.22 -1.09 -16.86
N THR A 188 -8.22 -0.25 -17.16
CA THR A 188 -8.48 0.23 -18.54
C THR A 188 -7.31 1.11 -19.02
N ALA A 189 -6.78 1.98 -18.18
CA ALA A 189 -5.62 2.82 -18.52
C ALA A 189 -4.30 2.01 -18.67
N LEU A 190 -4.27 0.76 -18.19
CA LEU A 190 -3.16 -0.18 -18.33
C LEU A 190 -3.34 -1.17 -19.50
N ALA A 191 -4.49 -1.20 -20.14
CA ALA A 191 -4.75 -2.09 -21.29
C ALA A 191 -4.02 -1.58 -22.53
#